data_9c8c7478f2da99ee105b3b2fed65d3e9
#
_entry.id   9c8c7478f2da99ee105b3b2fed65d3e9
#
_cell.length_a   1.000
_cell.length_b   1.000
_cell.length_c   1.000
_cell.angle_alpha   90.00
_cell.angle_beta   90.00
_cell.angle_gamma   90.00
#
_symmetry.space_group_name_H-M   'P 1'
#
loop_
_entity.id
_entity.type
_entity.pdbx_description
1 polymer ?
#
loop_
_entity_poly.entity_id
_entity_poly.type
_entity_poly.pdbx_seq_one_letter_code
_entity_poly.pdbx_strand_id
1 'polypeptide(L)'
;SILTNMGFFTVLDEKAKDYPQDGLVYRINDYKKCVKLGYTSKYPRFAVALKQRESETAITTLQEVVWVIGRTGTVNPTGIITPVIIDDATISRVTLHNISIIEQHNLGLGDTIEIERAGGVIPKFLRVKEHSKHGIKITQSHAENSVGTKTKRDGPRLLVSDKNNINTTKVLEHFIKTIDIKGLGPANIKKMGLAHPVDLFANNNWDKLGAIGPNIEAEIERAKTKPYELVLASLGINGVGRTASKLIISKIPNFKRLRDIATVDIKGIGPSTIDSILSWLDENEDWVYTLPLKLEQNVTVEDIVGNGSRKICITGKTDMSRSELTS
;
A
#
# COMPACT_ATOMS: atom_id res chain seq x y z
N SER A 1 3.70 -20.67 -30.33
CA SER A 1 4.70 -20.33 -29.30
C SER A 1 5.23 -21.60 -28.63
N ILE A 2 6.38 -21.55 -27.95
CA ILE A 2 6.93 -22.69 -27.20
C ILE A 2 5.89 -23.17 -26.18
N LEU A 3 5.21 -22.26 -25.51
CA LEU A 3 4.18 -22.57 -24.52
C LEU A 3 2.98 -23.31 -25.15
N THR A 4 2.53 -22.88 -26.32
CA THR A 4 1.43 -23.54 -27.05
C THR A 4 1.80 -24.99 -27.43
N ASN A 5 3.06 -25.21 -27.87
CA ASN A 5 3.56 -26.53 -28.18
C ASN A 5 3.68 -27.45 -26.94
N MET A 6 3.79 -26.87 -25.74
CA MET A 6 3.79 -27.58 -24.46
C MET A 6 2.36 -27.78 -23.90
N GLY A 7 1.31 -27.42 -24.65
CA GLY A 7 -0.08 -27.57 -24.23
C GLY A 7 -0.62 -26.45 -23.32
N PHE A 8 0.12 -25.38 -23.11
CA PHE A 8 -0.36 -24.26 -22.31
C PHE A 8 -1.26 -23.32 -23.13
N PHE A 9 -2.36 -22.90 -22.54
CA PHE A 9 -3.16 -21.80 -23.04
C PHE A 9 -2.43 -20.47 -22.81
N THR A 10 -2.45 -19.60 -23.81
CA THR A 10 -1.87 -18.27 -23.72
C THR A 10 -2.95 -17.22 -23.98
N VAL A 11 -2.71 -15.98 -23.56
CA VAL A 11 -3.62 -14.85 -23.83
C VAL A 11 -3.82 -14.53 -25.32
N LEU A 12 -3.04 -15.18 -26.19
CA LEU A 12 -3.13 -15.06 -27.66
C LEU A 12 -4.04 -16.12 -28.30
N ASP A 13 -4.48 -17.11 -27.52
CA ASP A 13 -5.37 -18.15 -28.03
C ASP A 13 -6.79 -17.61 -28.18
N GLU A 14 -7.51 -18.04 -29.21
CA GLU A 14 -8.86 -17.53 -29.49
C GLU A 14 -9.83 -17.71 -28.31
N LYS A 15 -9.71 -18.82 -27.59
CA LYS A 15 -10.51 -19.09 -26.37
C LYS A 15 -10.23 -18.10 -25.24
N ALA A 16 -9.08 -17.42 -25.22
CA ALA A 16 -8.78 -16.40 -24.23
C ALA A 16 -9.58 -15.10 -24.46
N LYS A 17 -10.14 -14.88 -25.64
CA LYS A 17 -10.97 -13.70 -25.96
C LYS A 17 -12.30 -13.70 -25.23
N ASP A 18 -12.78 -14.86 -24.79
CA ASP A 18 -14.05 -15.00 -24.07
C ASP A 18 -13.92 -14.64 -22.58
N TYR A 19 -12.71 -14.46 -22.08
CA TYR A 19 -12.50 -14.04 -20.70
C TYR A 19 -12.59 -12.52 -20.55
N PRO A 20 -13.10 -12.00 -19.41
CA PRO A 20 -13.09 -10.59 -19.11
C PRO A 20 -11.67 -10.00 -19.21
N GLN A 21 -11.53 -8.88 -19.92
CA GLN A 21 -10.23 -8.22 -20.14
C GLN A 21 -10.27 -6.80 -19.62
N ASP A 22 -9.29 -6.42 -18.81
CA ASP A 22 -9.13 -5.04 -18.30
C ASP A 22 -8.54 -4.08 -19.36
N GLY A 23 -7.96 -4.62 -20.44
CA GLY A 23 -7.32 -3.85 -21.50
C GLY A 23 -6.23 -4.61 -22.22
N LEU A 24 -5.49 -3.91 -23.05
CA LEU A 24 -4.39 -4.45 -23.86
C LEU A 24 -3.03 -4.01 -23.32
N VAL A 25 -2.06 -4.93 -23.31
CA VAL A 25 -0.67 -4.60 -22.97
C VAL A 25 0.16 -4.60 -24.26
N TYR A 26 0.66 -3.43 -24.62
CA TYR A 26 1.62 -3.28 -25.71
C TYR A 26 3.04 -3.43 -25.17
N ARG A 27 3.81 -4.31 -25.79
CA ARG A 27 5.16 -4.63 -25.35
C ARG A 27 6.13 -4.60 -26.55
N ILE A 28 7.35 -4.11 -26.32
CA ILE A 28 8.43 -4.21 -27.30
C ILE A 28 8.77 -5.69 -27.54
N ASN A 29 8.76 -6.12 -28.81
CA ASN A 29 9.02 -7.51 -29.20
C ASN A 29 10.51 -7.81 -29.44
N ASP A 30 11.41 -7.04 -28.87
CA ASP A 30 12.87 -7.23 -28.95
C ASP A 30 13.41 -7.44 -27.52
N TYR A 31 13.85 -8.65 -27.23
CA TYR A 31 14.32 -9.01 -25.90
C TYR A 31 15.56 -8.17 -25.49
N LYS A 32 16.50 -7.91 -26.40
CA LYS A 32 17.69 -7.11 -26.10
C LYS A 32 17.31 -5.67 -25.71
N LYS A 33 16.34 -5.08 -26.40
CA LYS A 33 15.80 -3.75 -26.06
C LYS A 33 15.07 -3.79 -24.71
N CYS A 34 14.29 -4.84 -24.43
CA CYS A 34 13.61 -4.99 -23.14
C CYS A 34 14.61 -5.02 -21.98
N VAL A 35 15.69 -5.80 -22.10
CA VAL A 35 16.75 -5.88 -21.08
C VAL A 35 17.42 -4.51 -20.88
N LYS A 36 17.74 -3.80 -21.96
CA LYS A 36 18.36 -2.45 -21.91
C LYS A 36 17.46 -1.41 -21.22
N LEU A 37 16.15 -1.45 -21.46
CA LEU A 37 15.18 -0.53 -20.86
C LEU A 37 14.91 -0.87 -19.39
N GLY A 38 14.97 -2.14 -19.01
CA GLY A 38 14.80 -2.61 -17.64
C GLY A 38 13.41 -2.35 -17.07
N TYR A 39 13.37 -2.23 -15.74
CA TYR A 39 12.14 -2.08 -14.96
C TYR A 39 12.19 -0.82 -14.09
N THR A 40 11.03 -0.30 -13.76
CA THR A 40 10.85 0.54 -12.57
C THR A 40 10.74 -0.37 -11.34
N SER A 41 10.50 0.21 -10.16
CA SER A 41 10.21 -0.60 -8.95
C SER A 41 8.94 -1.47 -9.06
N LYS A 42 8.05 -1.17 -10.02
CA LYS A 42 6.74 -1.84 -10.17
C LYS A 42 6.47 -2.36 -11.59
N TYR A 43 6.97 -1.70 -12.62
CA TYR A 43 6.56 -1.92 -14.01
C TYR A 43 7.74 -2.05 -14.96
N PRO A 44 7.61 -2.85 -16.03
CA PRO A 44 8.57 -2.86 -17.12
C PRO A 44 8.54 -1.52 -17.87
N ARG A 45 9.72 -1.00 -18.26
CA ARG A 45 9.84 0.23 -19.07
C ARG A 45 9.56 -0.01 -20.54
N PHE A 46 9.46 -1.26 -20.96
CA PHE A 46 9.27 -1.71 -22.33
C PHE A 46 7.84 -2.18 -22.62
N ALA A 47 6.91 -1.93 -21.70
CA ALA A 47 5.51 -2.27 -21.89
C ALA A 47 4.60 -1.16 -21.36
N VAL A 48 3.45 -1.01 -22.00
CA VAL A 48 2.41 -0.04 -21.65
C VAL A 48 1.05 -0.74 -21.68
N ALA A 49 0.26 -0.55 -20.64
CA ALA A 49 -1.11 -1.04 -20.58
C ALA A 49 -2.06 0.04 -21.09
N LEU A 50 -2.87 -0.29 -22.08
CA LEU A 50 -3.99 0.52 -22.55
C LEU A 50 -5.28 -0.07 -21.99
N LYS A 51 -5.92 0.65 -21.07
CA LYS A 51 -7.24 0.29 -20.57
C LYS A 51 -8.28 0.68 -21.62
N GLN A 52 -9.04 -0.31 -22.10
CA GLN A 52 -10.08 -0.11 -23.12
C GLN A 52 -11.48 0.01 -22.52
N ARG A 53 -11.65 -0.38 -21.26
CA ARG A 53 -12.95 -0.29 -20.61
C ARG A 53 -13.17 1.09 -20.03
N GLU A 54 -14.24 1.74 -20.43
CA GLU A 54 -14.81 2.86 -19.67
C GLU A 54 -15.21 2.31 -18.30
N SER A 55 -14.86 3.02 -17.24
CA SER A 55 -15.26 2.62 -15.89
C SER A 55 -16.77 2.72 -15.81
N GLU A 56 -17.46 1.66 -15.40
CA GLU A 56 -18.88 1.72 -15.13
C GLU A 56 -19.16 2.70 -14.00
N THR A 57 -20.20 3.51 -14.18
CA THR A 57 -20.64 4.50 -13.19
C THR A 57 -22.03 4.16 -12.69
N ALA A 58 -22.34 4.59 -11.48
CA ALA A 58 -23.68 4.53 -10.92
C ALA A 58 -24.04 5.83 -10.20
N ILE A 59 -25.34 6.10 -10.12
CA ILE A 59 -25.89 7.21 -9.36
C ILE A 59 -26.45 6.66 -8.06
N THR A 60 -26.13 7.31 -6.94
CA THR A 60 -26.56 6.90 -5.61
C THR A 60 -26.65 8.08 -4.67
N THR A 61 -27.15 7.87 -3.46
CA THR A 61 -27.29 8.92 -2.43
C THR A 61 -26.23 8.73 -1.35
N LEU A 62 -25.54 9.82 -0.97
CA LEU A 62 -24.59 9.86 0.14
C LEU A 62 -25.36 9.92 1.47
N GLN A 63 -25.30 8.87 2.27
CA GLN A 63 -26.03 8.76 3.53
C GLN A 63 -25.23 9.27 4.73
N GLU A 64 -23.93 8.93 4.79
CA GLU A 64 -23.04 9.22 5.91
C GLU A 64 -21.61 9.40 5.43
N VAL A 65 -20.78 10.08 6.20
CA VAL A 65 -19.32 10.11 6.01
C VAL A 65 -18.62 9.61 7.27
N VAL A 66 -17.92 8.50 7.11
CA VAL A 66 -17.06 7.93 8.16
C VAL A 66 -15.64 8.45 7.97
N TRP A 67 -15.09 9.05 9.02
CA TRP A 67 -13.73 9.58 9.02
C TRP A 67 -12.81 8.63 9.79
N VAL A 68 -11.65 8.34 9.21
CA VAL A 68 -10.69 7.40 9.81
C VAL A 68 -9.31 8.04 9.87
N ILE A 69 -8.70 8.02 11.06
CA ILE A 69 -7.31 8.44 11.26
C ILE A 69 -6.41 7.33 10.73
N GLY A 70 -5.58 7.69 9.74
CA GLY A 70 -4.57 6.82 9.18
C GLY A 70 -3.29 6.79 10.02
N ARG A 71 -2.36 5.93 9.65
CA ARG A 71 -1.06 5.75 10.33
C ARG A 71 -0.17 7.00 10.39
N THR A 72 -0.36 7.93 9.46
CA THR A 72 0.40 9.20 9.37
C THR A 72 -0.36 10.37 10.00
N GLY A 73 -1.45 10.10 10.74
CA GLY A 73 -2.32 11.14 11.27
C GLY A 73 -3.27 11.76 10.25
N THR A 74 -3.25 11.33 9.00
CA THR A 74 -4.18 11.81 7.96
C THR A 74 -5.59 11.34 8.26
N VAL A 75 -6.57 12.26 8.22
CA VAL A 75 -7.99 11.97 8.42
C VAL A 75 -8.65 11.80 7.07
N ASN A 76 -9.09 10.57 6.78
CA ASN A 76 -9.58 10.16 5.46
C ASN A 76 -11.08 9.94 5.47
N PRO A 77 -11.84 10.57 4.54
CA PRO A 77 -13.28 10.40 4.43
C PRO A 77 -13.66 9.19 3.56
N THR A 78 -14.62 8.41 4.03
CA THR A 78 -15.29 7.35 3.28
C THR A 78 -16.79 7.60 3.33
N GLY A 79 -17.44 7.74 2.19
CA GLY A 79 -18.90 7.87 2.08
C GLY A 79 -19.57 6.51 2.24
N ILE A 80 -20.59 6.46 3.08
CA ILE A 80 -21.60 5.39 3.10
C ILE A 80 -22.72 5.84 2.18
N ILE A 81 -23.08 4.98 1.25
CA ILE A 81 -24.04 5.29 0.20
C ILE A 81 -25.20 4.30 0.19
N THR A 82 -26.30 4.69 -0.41
CA THR A 82 -27.35 3.72 -0.76
C THR A 82 -26.72 2.65 -1.66
N PRO A 83 -26.82 1.36 -1.33
CA PRO A 83 -26.16 0.31 -2.11
C PRO A 83 -26.57 0.31 -3.57
N VAL A 84 -25.58 0.23 -4.46
CA VAL A 84 -25.77 0.14 -5.92
C VAL A 84 -24.89 -0.97 -6.48
N ILE A 85 -25.26 -1.49 -7.65
CA ILE A 85 -24.50 -2.54 -8.34
C ILE A 85 -23.66 -1.90 -9.44
N ILE A 86 -22.36 -2.19 -9.46
CA ILE A 86 -21.41 -1.82 -10.51
C ILE A 86 -20.52 -3.04 -10.79
N ASP A 87 -20.42 -3.48 -12.05
CA ASP A 87 -19.65 -4.67 -12.45
C ASP A 87 -19.97 -5.88 -11.56
N ASP A 88 -21.24 -6.23 -11.42
CA ASP A 88 -21.76 -7.34 -10.61
C ASP A 88 -21.39 -7.30 -9.11
N ALA A 89 -20.85 -6.19 -8.61
CA ALA A 89 -20.54 -6.01 -7.21
C ALA A 89 -21.45 -4.97 -6.55
N THR A 90 -21.99 -5.30 -5.37
CA THR A 90 -22.74 -4.37 -4.53
C THR A 90 -21.79 -3.42 -3.84
N ILE A 91 -21.91 -2.13 -4.15
CA ILE A 91 -21.13 -1.05 -3.59
C ILE A 91 -21.96 -0.30 -2.56
N SER A 92 -21.50 -0.27 -1.31
CA SER A 92 -22.11 0.46 -0.18
C SER A 92 -21.17 1.51 0.41
N ARG A 93 -19.91 1.56 -0.05
CA ARG A 93 -18.89 2.49 0.42
C ARG A 93 -18.10 3.05 -0.74
N VAL A 94 -17.77 4.34 -0.66
CA VAL A 94 -17.02 5.05 -1.71
C VAL A 94 -15.95 5.94 -1.08
N THR A 95 -14.75 5.99 -1.66
CA THR A 95 -13.77 6.97 -1.19
C THR A 95 -14.15 8.36 -1.65
N LEU A 96 -14.13 9.32 -0.72
CA LEU A 96 -14.33 10.76 -0.99
C LEU A 96 -12.98 11.50 -1.11
N HIS A 97 -11.89 10.77 -1.28
CA HIS A 97 -10.52 11.23 -1.46
C HIS A 97 -9.97 12.02 -0.26
N ASN A 98 -10.37 13.27 -0.10
CA ASN A 98 -9.92 14.18 0.95
C ASN A 98 -10.92 15.34 1.14
N ILE A 99 -10.69 16.16 2.16
CA ILE A 99 -11.60 17.26 2.49
C ILE A 99 -11.67 18.32 1.38
N SER A 100 -10.57 18.57 0.64
CA SER A 100 -10.60 19.57 -0.45
C SER A 100 -11.55 19.16 -1.59
N ILE A 101 -11.62 17.86 -1.93
CA ILE A 101 -12.59 17.35 -2.91
C ILE A 101 -14.03 17.54 -2.41
N ILE A 102 -14.29 17.25 -1.13
CA ILE A 102 -15.59 17.46 -0.51
C ILE A 102 -16.01 18.94 -0.61
N GLU A 103 -15.10 19.84 -0.29
CA GLU A 103 -15.36 21.30 -0.35
C GLU A 103 -15.50 21.81 -1.78
N GLN A 104 -14.63 21.37 -2.69
CA GLN A 104 -14.67 21.74 -4.11
C GLN A 104 -16.02 21.40 -4.75
N HIS A 105 -16.59 20.25 -4.39
CA HIS A 105 -17.89 19.81 -4.87
C HIS A 105 -19.05 20.24 -3.99
N ASN A 106 -18.80 21.03 -2.92
CA ASN A 106 -19.80 21.42 -1.93
C ASN A 106 -20.66 20.25 -1.45
N LEU A 107 -20.04 19.08 -1.28
CA LEU A 107 -20.70 17.81 -0.99
C LEU A 107 -21.38 17.83 0.39
N GLY A 108 -22.63 17.37 0.44
CA GLY A 108 -23.47 17.26 1.63
C GLY A 108 -24.06 15.88 1.82
N LEU A 109 -24.48 15.56 3.03
CA LEU A 109 -25.28 14.37 3.29
C LEU A 109 -26.63 14.48 2.60
N GLY A 110 -27.09 13.41 2.00
CA GLY A 110 -28.32 13.37 1.21
C GLY A 110 -28.14 13.76 -0.25
N ASP A 111 -26.96 14.22 -0.67
CA ASP A 111 -26.70 14.54 -2.08
C ASP A 111 -26.77 13.28 -2.95
N THR A 112 -27.30 13.47 -4.16
CA THR A 112 -27.22 12.46 -5.23
C THR A 112 -25.87 12.58 -5.92
N ILE A 113 -25.08 11.54 -5.88
CA ILE A 113 -23.71 11.52 -6.37
C ILE A 113 -23.51 10.48 -7.48
N GLU A 114 -22.58 10.74 -8.36
CA GLU A 114 -22.06 9.79 -9.33
C GLU A 114 -20.76 9.19 -8.83
N ILE A 115 -20.67 7.89 -8.88
CA ILE A 115 -19.50 7.12 -8.47
C ILE A 115 -19.03 6.23 -9.60
N GLU A 116 -17.73 5.86 -9.61
CA GLU A 116 -17.20 4.87 -10.53
C GLU A 116 -16.44 3.77 -9.77
N ARG A 117 -16.33 2.60 -10.37
CA ARG A 117 -15.50 1.52 -9.88
C ARG A 117 -14.21 1.48 -10.69
N ALA A 118 -13.22 2.29 -10.31
CA ALA A 118 -11.96 2.42 -11.02
C ALA A 118 -11.20 1.10 -11.10
N GLY A 119 -10.97 0.61 -12.33
CA GLY A 119 -10.25 -0.65 -12.57
C GLY A 119 -10.96 -1.87 -11.98
N GLY A 120 -12.30 -1.82 -11.84
CA GLY A 120 -13.09 -2.93 -11.31
C GLY A 120 -12.85 -3.23 -9.82
N VAL A 121 -12.16 -2.37 -9.07
CA VAL A 121 -11.75 -2.68 -7.67
C VAL A 121 -12.18 -1.61 -6.68
N ILE A 122 -11.81 -0.34 -6.86
CA ILE A 122 -11.98 0.70 -5.84
C ILE A 122 -13.08 1.67 -6.24
N PRO A 123 -14.23 1.70 -5.51
CA PRO A 123 -15.26 2.71 -5.72
C PRO A 123 -14.74 4.10 -5.32
N LYS A 124 -14.90 5.07 -6.19
CA LYS A 124 -14.53 6.47 -5.93
C LYS A 124 -15.64 7.43 -6.36
N PHE A 125 -15.76 8.52 -5.62
CA PHE A 125 -16.62 9.64 -5.94
C PHE A 125 -16.12 10.37 -7.19
N LEU A 126 -17.03 10.72 -8.09
CA LEU A 126 -16.75 11.53 -9.28
C LEU A 126 -17.26 12.94 -9.14
N ARG A 127 -18.56 13.09 -8.91
CA ARG A 127 -19.23 14.41 -8.84
C ARG A 127 -20.58 14.32 -8.16
N VAL A 128 -21.09 15.48 -7.75
CA VAL A 128 -22.48 15.65 -7.33
C VAL A 128 -23.36 15.82 -8.59
N LYS A 129 -24.47 15.09 -8.65
CA LYS A 129 -25.49 15.23 -9.68
C LYS A 129 -26.58 16.20 -9.24
N GLU A 130 -26.98 16.10 -7.96
CA GLU A 130 -28.00 16.94 -7.39
C GLU A 130 -27.74 17.13 -5.89
N HIS A 131 -27.80 18.38 -5.44
CA HIS A 131 -27.68 18.69 -4.01
C HIS A 131 -29.03 18.49 -3.31
N SER A 132 -28.96 17.86 -2.14
CA SER A 132 -30.15 17.71 -1.29
C SER A 132 -30.59 19.05 -0.74
N LYS A 133 -31.92 19.34 -0.81
CA LYS A 133 -32.51 20.56 -0.24
C LYS A 133 -32.36 20.66 1.28
N HIS A 134 -32.21 19.54 1.96
CA HIS A 134 -32.07 19.41 3.42
C HIS A 134 -30.74 18.77 3.82
N GLY A 135 -29.77 18.75 2.91
CA GLY A 135 -28.48 18.13 3.12
C GLY A 135 -27.64 18.85 4.17
N ILE A 136 -26.92 18.07 4.99
CA ILE A 136 -25.98 18.61 5.96
C ILE A 136 -24.63 18.77 5.26
N LYS A 137 -24.12 20.00 5.22
CA LYS A 137 -22.81 20.31 4.62
C LYS A 137 -21.68 19.61 5.40
N ILE A 138 -20.84 18.90 4.66
CA ILE A 138 -19.68 18.21 5.25
C ILE A 138 -18.53 19.21 5.35
N THR A 139 -17.99 19.41 6.57
CA THR A 139 -16.96 20.41 6.88
C THR A 139 -15.82 19.76 7.69
N GLN A 140 -14.74 20.52 7.93
CA GLN A 140 -13.70 20.11 8.84
C GLN A 140 -14.22 19.84 10.27
N SER A 141 -15.16 20.65 10.77
CA SER A 141 -15.78 20.41 12.09
C SER A 141 -16.52 19.08 12.14
N HIS A 142 -17.14 18.65 11.01
CA HIS A 142 -17.77 17.34 10.92
C HIS A 142 -16.71 16.22 11.06
N ALA A 143 -15.54 16.37 10.41
CA ALA A 143 -14.43 15.42 10.57
C ALA A 143 -13.93 15.38 12.03
N GLU A 144 -13.70 16.54 12.64
CA GLU A 144 -13.24 16.65 14.04
C GLU A 144 -14.19 15.98 15.02
N ASN A 145 -15.48 16.21 14.88
CA ASN A 145 -16.49 15.58 15.72
C ASN A 145 -16.52 14.05 15.53
N SER A 146 -16.35 13.58 14.30
CA SER A 146 -16.33 12.15 13.99
C SER A 146 -15.12 11.44 14.57
N VAL A 147 -13.94 12.05 14.54
CA VAL A 147 -12.70 11.42 15.04
C VAL A 147 -12.37 11.78 16.49
N GLY A 148 -13.12 12.68 17.11
CA GLY A 148 -12.97 13.07 18.52
C GLY A 148 -11.70 13.90 18.81
N THR A 149 -11.09 14.52 17.80
CA THR A 149 -9.87 15.33 17.98
C THR A 149 -9.80 16.47 16.96
N LYS A 150 -9.06 17.52 17.34
CA LYS A 150 -8.81 18.65 16.46
C LYS A 150 -7.92 18.27 15.29
N THR A 151 -8.16 18.92 14.16
CA THR A 151 -7.41 18.69 12.93
C THR A 151 -6.81 19.99 12.41
N LYS A 152 -5.72 19.88 11.66
CA LYS A 152 -5.09 20.98 10.91
C LYS A 152 -5.04 20.65 9.43
N ARG A 153 -5.03 21.69 8.61
CA ARG A 153 -4.84 21.53 7.16
C ARG A 153 -3.40 21.21 6.82
N ASP A 154 -3.23 20.29 5.88
CA ASP A 154 -1.98 19.98 5.21
C ASP A 154 -2.28 19.83 3.71
N GLY A 155 -2.19 20.93 2.98
CA GLY A 155 -2.63 21.00 1.59
C GLY A 155 -4.09 20.54 1.44
N PRO A 156 -4.39 19.54 0.60
CA PRO A 156 -5.74 19.04 0.37
C PRO A 156 -6.29 18.15 1.49
N ARG A 157 -5.50 17.84 2.54
CA ARG A 157 -5.81 16.85 3.57
C ARG A 157 -6.06 17.49 4.93
N LEU A 158 -6.64 16.68 5.84
CA LEU A 158 -6.66 16.97 7.26
C LEU A 158 -5.68 16.05 7.97
N LEU A 159 -4.92 16.60 8.90
CA LEU A 159 -4.08 15.85 9.84
C LEU A 159 -4.60 16.08 11.26
N VAL A 160 -4.50 15.07 12.12
CA VAL A 160 -4.73 15.28 13.55
C VAL A 160 -3.74 16.32 14.09
N SER A 161 -4.21 17.21 14.95
CA SER A 161 -3.35 18.23 15.55
C SER A 161 -2.43 17.67 16.62
N ASP A 162 -2.90 16.65 17.33
CA ASP A 162 -2.13 15.94 18.36
C ASP A 162 -1.73 14.54 17.84
N LYS A 163 -0.44 14.29 17.80
CA LYS A 163 0.14 13.00 17.34
C LYS A 163 -0.24 11.83 18.23
N ASN A 164 -0.60 12.04 19.49
CA ASN A 164 -1.09 10.99 20.39
C ASN A 164 -2.40 10.34 19.89
N ASN A 165 -3.11 11.02 18.99
CA ASN A 165 -4.33 10.47 18.35
C ASN A 165 -4.04 9.64 17.10
N ILE A 166 -2.76 9.44 16.74
CA ILE A 166 -2.41 8.53 15.62
C ILE A 166 -2.72 7.10 16.05
N ASN A 167 -3.37 6.37 15.16
CA ASN A 167 -3.71 4.97 15.39
C ASN A 167 -2.47 4.08 15.38
N THR A 168 -1.94 3.75 16.55
CA THR A 168 -0.74 2.90 16.70
C THR A 168 -0.92 1.52 16.09
N THR A 169 -2.13 0.95 16.15
CA THR A 169 -2.44 -0.33 15.49
C THR A 169 -2.21 -0.25 13.99
N LYS A 170 -2.54 0.87 13.34
CA LYS A 170 -2.29 1.08 11.91
C LYS A 170 -0.80 1.24 11.58
N VAL A 171 -0.02 1.80 12.49
CA VAL A 171 1.45 1.85 12.36
C VAL A 171 2.01 0.42 12.40
N LEU A 172 1.59 -0.37 13.38
CA LEU A 172 2.02 -1.76 13.52
C LEU A 172 1.56 -2.64 12.35
N GLU A 173 0.31 -2.51 11.87
CA GLU A 173 -0.19 -3.20 10.68
C GLU A 173 0.67 -2.87 9.43
N HIS A 174 1.06 -1.61 9.28
CA HIS A 174 1.93 -1.19 8.19
C HIS A 174 3.31 -1.84 8.29
N PHE A 175 3.90 -1.85 9.48
CA PHE A 175 5.19 -2.49 9.75
C PHE A 175 5.14 -3.97 9.36
N ILE A 176 4.19 -4.72 9.92
CA ILE A 176 3.99 -6.16 9.68
C ILE A 176 3.84 -6.45 8.18
N LYS A 177 2.96 -5.70 7.51
CA LYS A 177 2.70 -5.87 6.07
C LYS A 177 3.91 -5.56 5.21
N THR A 178 4.67 -4.50 5.55
CA THR A 178 5.78 -4.04 4.72
C THR A 178 6.99 -4.93 4.87
N ILE A 179 7.30 -5.39 6.09
CA ILE A 179 8.39 -6.33 6.35
C ILE A 179 8.01 -7.78 5.95
N ASP A 180 6.74 -8.00 5.57
CA ASP A 180 6.21 -9.27 5.06
C ASP A 180 6.14 -10.38 6.13
N ILE A 181 5.62 -10.06 7.33
CA ILE A 181 5.24 -11.06 8.35
C ILE A 181 3.83 -11.54 8.01
N LYS A 182 3.67 -12.84 7.74
CA LYS A 182 2.40 -13.43 7.37
C LYS A 182 1.64 -13.99 8.58
N GLY A 183 0.31 -14.09 8.45
CA GLY A 183 -0.56 -14.66 9.49
C GLY A 183 -0.90 -13.73 10.66
N LEU A 184 -0.25 -12.57 10.79
CA LEU A 184 -0.47 -11.62 11.87
C LEU A 184 -1.36 -10.45 11.40
N GLY A 185 -2.66 -10.72 11.26
CA GLY A 185 -3.67 -9.71 10.90
C GLY A 185 -4.22 -8.95 12.12
N PRO A 186 -5.12 -7.95 11.91
CA PRO A 186 -5.65 -7.08 12.96
C PRO A 186 -6.26 -7.81 14.15
N ALA A 187 -6.97 -8.91 13.91
CA ALA A 187 -7.57 -9.72 14.98
C ALA A 187 -6.52 -10.35 15.89
N ASN A 188 -5.43 -10.88 15.31
CA ASN A 188 -4.35 -11.50 16.07
C ASN A 188 -3.50 -10.45 16.79
N ILE A 189 -3.25 -9.28 16.18
CA ILE A 189 -2.61 -8.13 16.82
C ILE A 189 -3.37 -7.74 18.09
N LYS A 190 -4.70 -7.58 17.97
CA LYS A 190 -5.57 -7.25 19.12
C LYS A 190 -5.56 -8.35 20.18
N LYS A 191 -5.68 -9.63 19.77
CA LYS A 191 -5.68 -10.78 20.70
C LYS A 191 -4.38 -10.87 21.47
N MET A 192 -3.25 -10.52 20.87
CA MET A 192 -1.93 -10.51 21.49
C MET A 192 -1.63 -9.23 22.28
N GLY A 193 -2.47 -8.20 22.18
CA GLY A 193 -2.24 -6.91 22.84
C GLY A 193 -1.06 -6.13 22.30
N LEU A 194 -0.69 -6.35 21.02
CA LEU A 194 0.45 -5.68 20.40
C LEU A 194 0.07 -4.26 19.97
N ALA A 195 0.92 -3.29 20.27
CA ALA A 195 0.72 -1.88 19.94
C ALA A 195 1.89 -1.27 19.15
N HIS A 196 3.10 -1.81 19.30
CA HIS A 196 4.32 -1.26 18.75
C HIS A 196 5.19 -2.33 18.06
N PRO A 197 6.00 -1.98 17.04
CA PRO A 197 6.93 -2.93 16.41
C PRO A 197 7.87 -3.67 17.37
N VAL A 198 8.29 -3.02 18.46
CA VAL A 198 9.13 -3.66 19.49
C VAL A 198 8.42 -4.85 20.14
N ASP A 199 7.12 -4.77 20.32
CA ASP A 199 6.32 -5.84 20.95
C ASP A 199 6.40 -7.15 20.17
N LEU A 200 6.58 -7.09 18.84
CA LEU A 200 6.68 -8.27 17.99
C LEU A 200 7.91 -9.12 18.34
N PHE A 201 9.02 -8.46 18.65
CA PHE A 201 10.29 -9.11 18.89
C PHE A 201 10.55 -9.39 20.38
N ALA A 202 9.85 -8.67 21.26
CA ALA A 202 9.86 -8.91 22.71
C ALA A 202 8.90 -10.02 23.13
N ASN A 203 7.84 -10.30 22.33
CA ASN A 203 6.85 -11.30 22.65
C ASN A 203 7.36 -12.72 22.37
N ASN A 204 7.23 -13.59 23.37
CA ASN A 204 7.59 -15.00 23.30
C ASN A 204 6.40 -15.95 23.56
N ASN A 205 5.18 -15.43 23.60
CA ASN A 205 3.98 -16.19 23.97
C ASN A 205 3.01 -16.35 22.78
N TRP A 206 3.53 -16.81 21.63
CA TRP A 206 2.75 -17.01 20.42
C TRP A 206 1.76 -18.17 20.50
N ASP A 207 1.93 -19.08 21.47
CA ASP A 207 1.02 -20.20 21.75
C ASP A 207 -0.41 -19.75 22.02
N LYS A 208 -0.63 -18.52 22.51
CA LYS A 208 -1.97 -17.92 22.64
C LYS A 208 -2.76 -17.91 21.33
N LEU A 209 -2.10 -17.97 20.20
CA LEU A 209 -2.73 -18.02 18.89
C LEU A 209 -3.04 -19.46 18.43
N GLY A 210 -2.74 -20.48 19.25
CA GLY A 210 -2.99 -21.88 18.94
C GLY A 210 -2.16 -22.36 17.76
N ALA A 211 -2.74 -23.15 16.86
CA ALA A 211 -2.03 -23.80 15.77
C ALA A 211 -1.27 -22.87 14.81
N ILE A 212 -1.61 -21.58 14.76
CA ILE A 212 -0.89 -20.61 13.92
C ILE A 212 0.31 -19.94 14.62
N GLY A 213 0.42 -20.08 15.95
CA GLY A 213 1.48 -19.48 16.75
C GLY A 213 2.89 -19.79 16.27
N PRO A 214 3.26 -21.06 16.09
CA PRO A 214 4.59 -21.47 15.61
C PRO A 214 4.91 -20.90 14.21
N ASN A 215 3.92 -20.79 13.33
CA ASN A 215 4.12 -20.21 12.00
C ASN A 215 4.41 -18.70 12.09
N ILE A 216 3.74 -17.98 12.99
CA ILE A 216 3.98 -16.55 13.21
C ILE A 216 5.36 -16.33 13.81
N GLU A 217 5.76 -17.14 14.77
CA GLU A 217 7.10 -17.10 15.35
C GLU A 217 8.18 -17.28 14.29
N ALA A 218 8.03 -18.27 13.41
CA ALA A 218 8.94 -18.49 12.27
C ALA A 218 8.97 -17.27 11.31
N GLU A 219 7.84 -16.63 11.07
CA GLU A 219 7.77 -15.41 10.25
C GLU A 219 8.50 -14.23 10.91
N ILE A 220 8.44 -14.10 12.23
CA ILE A 220 9.15 -13.08 12.99
C ILE A 220 10.66 -13.32 12.95
N GLU A 221 11.10 -14.58 13.14
CA GLU A 221 12.52 -14.93 12.96
C GLU A 221 13.00 -14.62 11.55
N ARG A 222 12.20 -14.94 10.54
CA ARG A 222 12.49 -14.60 9.14
C ARG A 222 12.56 -13.08 8.92
N ALA A 223 11.77 -12.30 9.64
CA ALA A 223 11.79 -10.84 9.54
C ALA A 223 13.16 -10.25 9.94
N LYS A 224 13.86 -10.86 10.90
CA LYS A 224 15.20 -10.44 11.34
C LYS A 224 16.24 -10.47 10.21
N THR A 225 16.02 -11.28 9.18
CA THR A 225 16.95 -11.44 8.04
C THR A 225 16.61 -10.55 6.85
N LYS A 226 15.49 -9.81 6.90
CA LYS A 226 15.06 -8.95 5.80
C LYS A 226 16.08 -7.85 5.48
N PRO A 227 16.22 -7.46 4.19
CA PRO A 227 17.16 -6.43 3.80
C PRO A 227 16.77 -5.07 4.37
N TYR A 228 17.76 -4.22 4.62
CA TYR A 228 17.57 -2.89 5.21
C TYR A 228 16.57 -2.02 4.43
N GLU A 229 16.46 -2.16 3.11
CA GLU A 229 15.46 -1.44 2.31
C GLU A 229 14.02 -1.72 2.77
N LEU A 230 13.71 -2.96 3.14
CA LEU A 230 12.38 -3.33 3.64
C LEU A 230 12.18 -2.86 5.08
N VAL A 231 13.24 -2.94 5.89
CA VAL A 231 13.21 -2.42 7.26
C VAL A 231 12.91 -0.92 7.22
N LEU A 232 13.67 -0.14 6.45
CA LEU A 232 13.45 1.32 6.34
C LEU A 232 12.04 1.65 5.83
N ALA A 233 11.54 0.92 4.83
CA ALA A 233 10.18 1.10 4.32
C ALA A 233 9.10 0.75 5.35
N SER A 234 9.38 -0.19 6.27
CA SER A 234 8.42 -0.64 7.30
C SER A 234 8.25 0.33 8.46
N LEU A 235 9.24 1.19 8.72
CA LEU A 235 9.22 2.14 9.84
C LEU A 235 8.06 3.16 9.79
N GLY A 236 7.39 3.29 8.65
CA GLY A 236 6.19 4.12 8.52
C GLY A 236 6.47 5.60 8.35
N ILE A 237 7.69 6.00 8.05
CA ILE A 237 8.08 7.39 7.76
C ILE A 237 7.27 7.92 6.58
N ASN A 238 6.69 9.11 6.71
CA ASN A 238 5.89 9.70 5.63
C ASN A 238 6.75 9.97 4.39
N GLY A 239 6.26 9.56 3.20
CA GLY A 239 7.02 9.66 1.95
C GLY A 239 8.06 8.55 1.74
N VAL A 240 8.37 7.72 2.74
CA VAL A 240 9.37 6.65 2.65
C VAL A 240 8.70 5.29 2.48
N GLY A 241 8.40 4.94 1.24
CA GLY A 241 7.97 3.60 0.85
C GLY A 241 9.14 2.80 0.22
N ARG A 242 8.88 1.60 -0.30
CA ARG A 242 9.90 0.73 -0.90
C ARG A 242 10.77 1.42 -1.97
N THR A 243 10.17 2.28 -2.80
CA THR A 243 10.92 3.00 -3.85
C THR A 243 11.86 4.04 -3.24
N ALA A 244 11.35 4.87 -2.32
CA ALA A 244 12.17 5.88 -1.65
C ALA A 244 13.29 5.23 -0.82
N SER A 245 12.98 4.14 -0.09
CA SER A 245 13.98 3.39 0.68
C SER A 245 15.13 2.91 -0.20
N LYS A 246 14.85 2.34 -1.39
CA LYS A 246 15.90 1.94 -2.35
C LYS A 246 16.79 3.09 -2.79
N LEU A 247 16.19 4.25 -3.06
CA LEU A 247 16.95 5.45 -3.42
C LEU A 247 17.81 5.94 -2.27
N ILE A 248 17.25 5.98 -1.05
CA ILE A 248 17.97 6.42 0.14
C ILE A 248 19.15 5.52 0.43
N ILE A 249 18.97 4.20 0.51
CA ILE A 249 20.02 3.28 0.87
C ILE A 249 21.15 3.19 -0.18
N SER A 250 20.87 3.52 -1.45
CA SER A 250 21.90 3.59 -2.49
C SER A 250 22.96 4.66 -2.20
N LYS A 251 22.65 5.65 -1.35
CA LYS A 251 23.53 6.74 -0.94
C LYS A 251 23.85 6.71 0.56
N ILE A 252 22.89 6.23 1.36
CA ILE A 252 22.98 6.15 2.81
C ILE A 252 22.67 4.71 3.24
N PRO A 253 23.64 3.79 3.12
CA PRO A 253 23.42 2.34 3.31
C PRO A 253 23.29 1.90 4.78
N ASN A 254 23.37 2.81 5.74
CA ASN A 254 23.32 2.51 7.16
C ASN A 254 22.36 3.46 7.89
N PHE A 255 21.49 2.92 8.75
CA PHE A 255 20.51 3.70 9.51
C PHE A 255 21.16 4.76 10.42
N LYS A 256 22.32 4.47 11.02
CA LYS A 256 23.07 5.44 11.86
C LYS A 256 23.41 6.74 11.10
N ARG A 257 23.52 6.64 9.78
CA ARG A 257 23.82 7.79 8.91
C ARG A 257 22.56 8.37 8.25
N LEU A 258 21.35 7.93 8.63
CA LEU A 258 20.13 8.38 7.96
C LEU A 258 19.92 9.91 8.09
N ARG A 259 20.46 10.55 9.12
CA ARG A 259 20.45 12.00 9.27
C ARG A 259 21.27 12.73 8.19
N ASP A 260 22.22 12.05 7.51
CA ASP A 260 22.97 12.63 6.40
C ASP A 260 22.06 12.98 5.22
N ILE A 261 20.79 12.49 5.20
CA ILE A 261 19.78 12.84 4.20
C ILE A 261 19.59 14.36 4.03
N ALA A 262 19.88 15.15 5.08
CA ALA A 262 19.82 16.59 5.06
C ALA A 262 20.84 17.25 4.09
N THR A 263 21.95 16.56 3.79
CA THR A 263 23.09 17.07 3.02
C THR A 263 23.36 16.30 1.74
N VAL A 264 22.76 15.11 1.59
CA VAL A 264 22.98 14.22 0.43
C VAL A 264 21.87 14.44 -0.60
N ASP A 265 22.24 14.90 -1.79
CA ASP A 265 21.28 15.00 -2.91
C ASP A 265 20.92 13.61 -3.44
N ILE A 266 19.64 13.26 -3.36
CA ILE A 266 19.08 12.01 -3.84
C ILE A 266 17.94 12.30 -4.82
N LYS A 267 18.21 12.10 -6.10
CA LYS A 267 17.19 12.30 -7.12
C LYS A 267 15.92 11.47 -6.84
N GLY A 268 14.79 12.15 -6.68
CA GLY A 268 13.50 11.53 -6.37
C GLY A 268 13.11 11.58 -4.89
N ILE A 269 13.96 12.16 -4.03
CA ILE A 269 13.65 12.49 -2.63
C ILE A 269 13.56 14.02 -2.53
N GLY A 270 12.36 14.52 -2.29
CA GLY A 270 12.13 15.98 -2.18
C GLY A 270 12.24 16.51 -0.73
N PRO A 271 12.27 17.84 -0.55
CA PRO A 271 12.39 18.49 0.77
C PRO A 271 11.37 17.99 1.79
N SER A 272 10.12 17.87 1.41
CA SER A 272 9.05 17.37 2.32
C SER A 272 9.30 15.96 2.84
N THR A 273 9.96 15.10 2.04
CA THR A 273 10.34 13.74 2.49
C THR A 273 11.54 13.81 3.43
N ILE A 274 12.50 14.70 3.16
CA ILE A 274 13.65 14.93 4.04
C ILE A 274 13.17 15.42 5.41
N ASP A 275 12.32 16.44 5.46
CA ASP A 275 11.74 16.97 6.70
C ASP A 275 10.98 15.88 7.48
N SER A 276 10.24 15.03 6.76
CA SER A 276 9.53 13.89 7.37
C SER A 276 10.47 12.87 7.99
N ILE A 277 11.61 12.59 7.36
CA ILE A 277 12.63 11.66 7.87
C ILE A 277 13.27 12.25 9.14
N LEU A 278 13.72 13.50 9.09
CA LEU A 278 14.38 14.15 10.22
C LEU A 278 13.45 14.26 11.43
N SER A 279 12.22 14.75 11.24
CA SER A 279 11.23 14.84 12.32
C SER A 279 10.87 13.47 12.90
N TRP A 280 10.83 12.43 12.04
CA TRP A 280 10.53 11.09 12.50
C TRP A 280 11.70 10.52 13.33
N LEU A 281 12.94 10.75 12.93
CA LEU A 281 14.14 10.34 13.66
C LEU A 281 14.20 10.97 15.06
N ASP A 282 13.86 12.26 15.19
CA ASP A 282 13.86 12.95 16.49
C ASP A 282 12.94 12.30 17.52
N GLU A 283 11.87 11.62 17.07
CA GLU A 283 10.88 11.00 17.94
C GLU A 283 11.05 9.49 18.09
N ASN A 284 11.74 8.82 17.15
CA ASN A 284 11.62 7.38 16.99
C ASN A 284 12.97 6.64 16.88
N GLU A 285 14.08 7.34 16.73
CA GLU A 285 15.38 6.72 16.43
C GLU A 285 15.79 5.68 17.48
N ASP A 286 15.57 5.96 18.75
CA ASP A 286 16.04 5.13 19.87
C ASP A 286 15.46 3.72 19.85
N TRP A 287 14.14 3.60 19.61
CA TRP A 287 13.54 2.28 19.63
C TRP A 287 13.91 1.42 18.42
N VAL A 288 14.32 2.04 17.29
CA VAL A 288 14.75 1.29 16.10
C VAL A 288 16.01 0.48 16.41
N TYR A 289 16.92 1.02 17.21
CA TYR A 289 18.13 0.32 17.61
C TYR A 289 17.87 -0.87 18.54
N THR A 290 16.71 -0.93 19.18
CA THR A 290 16.31 -2.09 20.00
C THR A 290 15.78 -3.27 19.18
N LEU A 291 15.46 -3.04 17.89
CA LEU A 291 14.96 -4.09 17.01
C LEU A 291 16.09 -5.02 16.56
N PRO A 292 15.87 -6.33 16.57
CA PRO A 292 16.85 -7.31 16.06
C PRO A 292 16.80 -7.40 14.52
N LEU A 293 16.83 -6.26 13.85
CA LEU A 293 16.70 -6.15 12.39
C LEU A 293 18.02 -5.66 11.76
N LYS A 294 18.18 -5.93 10.48
CA LYS A 294 19.32 -5.41 9.71
C LYS A 294 19.13 -3.91 9.45
N LEU A 295 19.95 -3.09 10.09
CA LEU A 295 19.93 -1.62 9.96
C LEU A 295 21.01 -1.09 9.00
N GLU A 296 21.63 -1.98 8.24
CA GLU A 296 22.60 -1.64 7.21
C GLU A 296 22.49 -2.61 6.03
N GLN A 297 22.91 -2.15 4.88
CA GLN A 297 23.03 -2.96 3.69
C GLN A 297 24.50 -3.37 3.52
N ASN A 298 24.79 -4.64 3.65
CA ASN A 298 26.07 -5.18 3.21
C ASN A 298 26.07 -5.15 1.69
N VAL A 299 26.83 -4.25 1.09
CA VAL A 299 27.11 -4.27 -0.36
C VAL A 299 28.07 -5.42 -0.59
N THR A 300 27.55 -6.58 -0.93
CA THR A 300 28.39 -7.66 -1.47
C THR A 300 28.61 -7.39 -2.96
N VAL A 301 29.81 -7.63 -3.44
CA VAL A 301 30.19 -7.45 -4.86
C VAL A 301 29.30 -8.28 -5.79
N GLU A 302 28.63 -9.30 -5.29
CA GLU A 302 27.67 -10.15 -6.01
C GLU A 302 26.38 -9.43 -6.43
N ASP A 303 25.99 -8.35 -5.78
CA ASP A 303 24.83 -7.55 -6.15
C ASP A 303 25.06 -6.70 -7.43
N ILE A 304 26.32 -6.56 -7.85
CA ILE A 304 26.72 -5.78 -9.03
C ILE A 304 26.75 -6.66 -10.29
N VAL A 305 26.94 -7.96 -10.13
CA VAL A 305 26.92 -8.92 -11.24
C VAL A 305 25.62 -9.70 -11.17
N GLY A 306 24.64 -9.30 -11.97
CA GLY A 306 23.37 -10.02 -12.09
C GLY A 306 23.62 -11.49 -12.39
N ASN A 307 23.50 -12.32 -11.37
CA ASN A 307 23.59 -13.77 -11.51
C ASN A 307 22.43 -14.21 -12.41
N GLY A 308 22.75 -14.75 -13.59
CA GLY A 308 21.78 -15.07 -14.64
C GLY A 308 20.81 -16.21 -14.35
N SER A 309 20.53 -16.49 -13.08
CA SER A 309 19.52 -17.46 -12.67
C SER A 309 18.12 -16.89 -12.97
N ARG A 310 17.43 -17.50 -13.90
CA ARG A 310 16.04 -17.17 -14.22
C ARG A 310 15.15 -17.68 -13.08
N LYS A 311 14.47 -16.75 -12.39
CA LYS A 311 13.40 -17.11 -11.46
C LYS A 311 12.11 -17.36 -12.24
N ILE A 312 11.57 -18.56 -12.17
CA ILE A 312 10.28 -18.92 -12.75
C ILE A 312 9.26 -18.86 -11.61
N CYS A 313 8.18 -18.11 -11.81
CA CYS A 313 7.05 -18.10 -10.89
C CYS A 313 5.94 -18.97 -11.48
N ILE A 314 5.58 -20.05 -10.79
CA ILE A 314 4.51 -20.96 -11.17
C ILE A 314 3.27 -20.58 -10.37
N THR A 315 2.22 -20.12 -11.07
CA THR A 315 0.93 -19.73 -10.47
C THR A 315 -0.18 -20.59 -11.07
N GLY A 316 -1.23 -20.85 -10.29
CA GLY A 316 -2.36 -21.64 -10.71
C GLY A 316 -2.38 -23.06 -10.12
N LYS A 317 -3.43 -23.82 -10.51
CA LYS A 317 -3.61 -25.23 -10.14
C LYS A 317 -2.93 -26.09 -11.21
N THR A 318 -2.04 -26.97 -10.81
CA THR A 318 -1.34 -27.91 -11.69
C THR A 318 -1.58 -29.33 -11.22
N ASP A 319 -1.53 -30.29 -12.13
CA ASP A 319 -1.65 -31.73 -11.82
C ASP A 319 -0.38 -32.31 -11.17
N MET A 320 0.72 -31.51 -11.17
CA MET A 320 1.98 -31.88 -10.55
C MET A 320 2.20 -31.00 -9.30
N SER A 321 2.87 -31.55 -8.29
CA SER A 321 3.26 -30.79 -7.11
C SER A 321 4.28 -29.69 -7.47
N ARG A 322 4.31 -28.61 -6.71
CA ARG A 322 5.28 -27.52 -6.95
C ARG A 322 6.74 -27.95 -6.83
N SER A 323 7.01 -28.98 -6.02
CA SER A 323 8.33 -29.57 -5.86
C SER A 323 8.78 -30.32 -7.12
N GLU A 324 7.86 -31.01 -7.81
CA GLU A 324 8.15 -31.72 -9.05
C GLU A 324 8.39 -30.79 -10.24
N LEU A 325 7.84 -29.56 -10.19
CA LEU A 325 8.03 -28.54 -11.22
C LEU A 325 9.32 -27.73 -11.04
N THR A 326 9.98 -27.86 -9.89
CA THR A 326 11.21 -27.12 -9.57
C THR A 326 12.48 -27.97 -9.56
N SER A 327 12.34 -29.29 -9.73
CA SER A 327 13.44 -30.23 -9.96
C SER A 327 13.83 -30.26 -11.44
#